data_708acb66fb3e70c8fc6ea4e1fc27229a
#
_entry.id   708acb66fb3e70c8fc6ea4e1fc27229a
#
_cell.length_a   1.000
_cell.length_b   1.000
_cell.length_c   1.000
_cell.angle_alpha   90.00
_cell.angle_beta   90.00
_cell.angle_gamma   90.00
#
_symmetry.space_group_name_H-M   'P 1'
#
loop_
_entity.id
_entity.type
_entity.pdbx_description
1 polymer ?
#
loop_
_entity_poly.entity_id
_entity_poly.type
_entity_poly.pdbx_seq_one_letter_code
_entity_poly.pdbx_strand_id
1 'polypeptide(L)'
;MRVALVHDWLNQSGGAEDVLAALARIFPAAPIYTSIYAPERVSAAFRERDVRVSWADRLPGIHRQQQRYLLAFPFAFRGFDLSGYDLILSNKSGFCHGVRKPSGVKHICYCLTPTRYVWDLQGYLERERFHPALPALMRPLMGWLQRWDRRAADGIDHFVAISSAVQRRIARFYGRDSVIIHPPVDTDRFRPSEQKGDYFLVVSRLIPYKRIDLAVQACTRLNLPLIVAGDGRDRARLEALAGPMVQFVGRVPEADLPDLMARCRAFIFPGREDFGIAPVQAMASGRPVTAFAAGGALDYVQA
;
A
#
# COMPACT_ATOMS: atom_id res chain seq x y z
N MET A 1 19.98 14.18 -15.48
CA MET A 1 18.67 14.44 -14.84
C MET A 1 18.79 14.09 -13.36
N ARG A 2 18.62 15.06 -12.47
CA ARG A 2 18.62 14.89 -11.02
C ARG A 2 17.19 14.62 -10.55
N VAL A 3 16.97 13.49 -9.90
CA VAL A 3 15.64 13.03 -9.46
C VAL A 3 15.55 13.07 -7.94
N ALA A 4 14.41 13.53 -7.40
CA ALA A 4 14.02 13.38 -6.01
C ALA A 4 12.87 12.39 -5.92
N LEU A 5 13.03 11.33 -5.11
CA LEU A 5 11.94 10.44 -4.76
C LEU A 5 11.22 10.99 -3.52
N VAL A 6 9.90 11.02 -3.54
CA VAL A 6 9.11 11.48 -2.39
C VAL A 6 8.13 10.39 -1.99
N HIS A 7 8.11 10.02 -0.72
CA HIS A 7 7.26 8.97 -0.19
C HIS A 7 6.55 9.41 1.08
N ASP A 8 5.37 8.86 1.38
CA ASP A 8 4.55 9.32 2.49
C ASP A 8 5.22 9.10 3.85
N TRP A 9 5.57 7.85 4.16
CA TRP A 9 6.23 7.45 5.42
C TRP A 9 7.00 6.14 5.25
N LEU A 10 8.17 6.07 5.86
CA LEU A 10 9.04 4.88 5.88
C LEU A 10 9.14 4.34 7.32
N ASN A 11 8.02 3.84 7.85
CA ASN A 11 7.94 3.25 9.19
C ASN A 11 7.32 1.85 9.21
N GLN A 12 7.22 1.23 8.06
CA GLN A 12 6.68 -0.12 7.85
C GLN A 12 7.26 -0.73 6.58
N SER A 13 7.06 -2.04 6.38
CA SER A 13 7.31 -2.74 5.11
C SER A 13 6.00 -3.21 4.51
N GLY A 14 5.81 -2.99 3.22
CA GLY A 14 4.63 -3.39 2.47
C GLY A 14 4.70 -3.00 1.01
N GLY A 15 3.62 -3.19 0.25
CA GLY A 15 3.62 -2.97 -1.20
C GLY A 15 3.94 -1.54 -1.64
N ALA A 16 3.68 -0.53 -0.82
CA ALA A 16 4.05 0.85 -1.11
C ALA A 16 5.56 1.04 -1.07
N GLU A 17 6.20 0.42 -0.10
CA GLU A 17 7.63 0.42 0.09
C GLU A 17 8.35 -0.46 -0.94
N ASP A 18 7.74 -1.57 -1.39
CA ASP A 18 8.24 -2.39 -2.50
C ASP A 18 8.29 -1.59 -3.81
N VAL A 19 7.26 -0.81 -4.10
CA VAL A 19 7.24 0.11 -5.25
C VAL A 19 8.33 1.18 -5.12
N LEU A 20 8.49 1.78 -3.94
CA LEU A 20 9.55 2.76 -3.71
C LEU A 20 10.94 2.14 -3.91
N ALA A 21 11.15 0.91 -3.45
CA ALA A 21 12.41 0.19 -3.64
C ALA A 21 12.70 -0.05 -5.14
N ALA A 22 11.67 -0.36 -5.93
CA ALA A 22 11.81 -0.49 -7.38
C ALA A 22 12.16 0.86 -8.04
N LEU A 23 11.50 1.95 -7.66
CA LEU A 23 11.83 3.30 -8.14
C LEU A 23 13.27 3.70 -7.74
N ALA A 24 13.70 3.37 -6.53
CA ALA A 24 15.05 3.64 -6.05
C ALA A 24 16.14 2.81 -6.77
N ARG A 25 15.78 1.63 -7.33
CA ARG A 25 16.68 0.88 -8.22
C ARG A 25 16.82 1.54 -9.58
N ILE A 26 15.74 2.11 -10.13
CA ILE A 26 15.75 2.84 -11.40
C ILE A 26 16.56 4.16 -11.27
N PHE A 27 16.47 4.81 -10.11
CA PHE A 27 17.15 6.08 -9.81
C PHE A 27 18.09 5.92 -8.60
N PRO A 28 19.23 5.23 -8.76
CA PRO A 28 20.10 4.87 -7.62
C PRO A 28 20.72 6.06 -6.89
N ALA A 29 20.94 7.17 -7.57
CA ALA A 29 21.48 8.40 -7.01
C ALA A 29 20.40 9.34 -6.43
N ALA A 30 19.11 9.01 -6.54
CA ALA A 30 18.04 9.86 -6.06
C ALA A 30 17.89 9.76 -4.53
N PRO A 31 17.92 10.87 -3.79
CA PRO A 31 17.53 10.86 -2.37
C PRO A 31 16.04 10.61 -2.21
N ILE A 32 15.68 10.05 -1.06
CA ILE A 32 14.29 9.77 -0.69
C ILE A 32 13.85 10.80 0.35
N TYR A 33 12.85 11.59 0.02
CA TYR A 33 12.19 12.52 0.93
C TYR A 33 10.95 11.87 1.53
N THR A 34 10.84 11.86 2.84
CA THR A 34 9.68 11.24 3.53
C THR A 34 9.27 12.04 4.77
N SER A 35 8.03 11.88 5.20
CA SER A 35 7.56 12.57 6.40
C SER A 35 8.22 12.03 7.66
N ILE A 36 8.33 10.70 7.78
CA ILE A 36 8.88 9.98 8.93
C ILE A 36 9.71 8.78 8.46
N TYR A 37 10.74 8.39 9.25
CA TYR A 37 11.61 7.28 8.93
C TYR A 37 11.97 6.46 10.17
N ALA A 38 11.68 5.16 10.14
CA ALA A 38 12.03 4.18 11.18
C ALA A 38 12.87 3.06 10.55
N PRO A 39 14.21 3.19 10.51
CA PRO A 39 15.11 2.28 9.79
C PRO A 39 15.01 0.82 10.26
N GLU A 40 14.65 0.60 11.52
CA GLU A 40 14.45 -0.73 12.09
C GLU A 40 13.19 -1.46 11.61
N ARG A 41 12.27 -0.73 10.95
CA ARG A 41 10.95 -1.25 10.50
C ARG A 41 10.83 -1.41 9.00
N VAL A 42 11.81 -0.95 8.26
CA VAL A 42 11.83 -1.00 6.80
C VAL A 42 12.89 -1.96 6.28
N SER A 43 12.78 -2.32 5.01
CA SER A 43 13.76 -3.18 4.34
C SER A 43 15.17 -2.58 4.39
N ALA A 44 16.19 -3.45 4.46
CA ALA A 44 17.60 -3.07 4.43
C ALA A 44 17.94 -2.20 3.20
N ALA A 45 17.22 -2.35 2.09
CA ALA A 45 17.39 -1.56 0.87
C ALA A 45 17.28 -0.03 1.07
N PHE A 46 16.66 0.42 2.16
CA PHE A 46 16.53 1.85 2.48
C PHE A 46 17.59 2.36 3.46
N ARG A 47 18.27 1.47 4.21
CA ARG A 47 19.20 1.87 5.27
C ARG A 47 20.47 2.52 4.73
N GLU A 48 20.89 2.16 3.54
CA GLU A 48 22.08 2.69 2.85
C GLU A 48 21.76 3.85 1.92
N ARG A 49 20.51 4.32 1.89
CA ARG A 49 20.06 5.41 1.01
C ARG A 49 20.12 6.76 1.73
N ASP A 50 20.30 7.82 0.94
CA ASP A 50 20.09 9.21 1.42
C ASP A 50 18.60 9.43 1.68
N VAL A 51 18.16 9.21 2.93
CA VAL A 51 16.77 9.43 3.36
C VAL A 51 16.70 10.74 4.13
N ARG A 52 15.89 11.67 3.61
CA ARG A 52 15.69 13.00 4.17
C ARG A 52 14.30 13.10 4.76
N VAL A 53 14.23 13.37 6.06
CA VAL A 53 12.99 13.41 6.82
C VAL A 53 12.46 14.81 7.02
N SER A 54 11.15 14.95 7.15
CA SER A 54 10.53 16.23 7.49
C SER A 54 10.67 16.54 9.00
N TRP A 55 10.31 17.76 9.39
CA TRP A 55 10.22 18.14 10.80
C TRP A 55 9.26 17.26 11.61
N ALA A 56 8.26 16.65 10.94
CA ALA A 56 7.27 15.78 11.59
C ALA A 56 7.90 14.52 12.20
N ASP A 57 9.04 14.07 11.72
CA ASP A 57 9.78 12.91 12.26
C ASP A 57 10.13 13.05 13.75
N ARG A 58 10.24 14.31 14.22
CA ARG A 58 10.58 14.64 15.63
C ARG A 58 9.38 14.65 16.57
N LEU A 59 8.15 14.46 16.05
CA LEU A 59 6.96 14.50 16.90
C LEU A 59 6.87 13.25 17.81
N PRO A 60 6.46 13.43 19.08
CA PRO A 60 6.45 12.33 20.05
C PRO A 60 5.58 11.15 19.60
N GLY A 61 6.13 9.94 19.54
CA GLY A 61 5.39 8.72 19.23
C GLY A 61 4.88 8.60 17.78
N ILE A 62 5.27 9.50 16.87
CA ILE A 62 4.77 9.52 15.48
C ILE A 62 5.07 8.22 14.72
N HIS A 63 6.21 7.59 14.97
CA HIS A 63 6.61 6.33 14.33
C HIS A 63 5.67 5.15 14.64
N ARG A 64 4.91 5.23 15.74
CA ARG A 64 3.94 4.18 16.15
C ARG A 64 2.48 4.59 15.93
N GLN A 65 2.18 5.89 16.00
CA GLN A 65 0.81 6.42 16.04
C GLN A 65 0.66 7.61 15.07
N GLN A 66 1.17 7.48 13.86
CA GLN A 66 1.15 8.53 12.84
C GLN A 66 -0.27 9.06 12.54
N GLN A 67 -1.31 8.24 12.71
CA GLN A 67 -2.70 8.67 12.48
C GLN A 67 -3.14 9.81 13.39
N ARG A 68 -2.53 9.97 14.57
CA ARG A 68 -2.80 11.10 15.48
C ARG A 68 -2.32 12.45 14.92
N TYR A 69 -1.37 12.41 14.00
CA TYR A 69 -0.73 13.57 13.39
C TYR A 69 -1.22 13.84 11.97
N LEU A 70 -2.41 13.34 11.63
CA LEU A 70 -2.98 13.44 10.27
C LEU A 70 -2.93 14.86 9.70
N LEU A 71 -3.18 15.86 10.55
CA LEU A 71 -3.18 17.29 10.17
C LEU A 71 -1.78 17.88 9.97
N ALA A 72 -0.74 17.26 10.48
CA ALA A 72 0.63 17.70 10.31
C ALA A 72 1.18 17.38 8.91
N PHE A 73 0.76 16.26 8.32
CA PHE A 73 1.32 15.77 7.07
C PHE A 73 1.15 16.71 5.87
N PRO A 74 0.01 17.41 5.67
CA PRO A 74 -0.10 18.43 4.62
C PRO A 74 0.99 19.51 4.67
N PHE A 75 1.52 19.80 5.85
CA PHE A 75 2.56 20.80 6.06
C PHE A 75 3.97 20.20 6.10
N ALA A 76 4.10 18.94 6.50
CA ALA A 76 5.37 18.25 6.62
C ALA A 76 6.18 18.25 5.32
N PHE A 77 5.50 18.05 4.19
CA PHE A 77 6.14 17.98 2.87
C PHE A 77 6.50 19.35 2.28
N ARG A 78 5.89 20.44 2.75
CA ARG A 78 6.16 21.79 2.22
C ARG A 78 7.52 22.34 2.60
N GLY A 79 8.16 21.80 3.63
CA GLY A 79 9.46 22.24 4.13
C GLY A 79 10.66 21.71 3.34
N PHE A 80 10.47 20.83 2.38
CA PHE A 80 11.57 20.31 1.56
C PHE A 80 11.95 21.31 0.48
N ASP A 81 13.27 21.59 0.38
CA ASP A 81 13.83 22.30 -0.77
C ASP A 81 14.15 21.30 -1.89
N LEU A 82 13.42 21.41 -2.98
CA LEU A 82 13.55 20.57 -4.17
C LEU A 82 14.04 21.37 -5.39
N SER A 83 14.60 22.58 -5.20
CA SER A 83 15.07 23.45 -6.29
C SER A 83 16.25 22.87 -7.09
N GLY A 84 16.99 21.93 -6.49
CA GLY A 84 18.15 21.31 -7.12
C GLY A 84 17.83 20.15 -8.08
N TYR A 85 16.56 19.81 -8.31
CA TYR A 85 16.16 18.65 -9.10
C TYR A 85 15.50 19.04 -10.41
N ASP A 86 15.57 18.11 -11.38
CA ASP A 86 14.90 18.23 -12.68
C ASP A 86 13.52 17.52 -12.63
N LEU A 87 13.43 16.47 -11.80
CA LEU A 87 12.23 15.63 -11.63
C LEU A 87 11.96 15.32 -10.17
N ILE A 88 10.71 15.53 -9.76
CA ILE A 88 10.12 15.00 -8.53
C ILE A 88 9.27 13.79 -8.90
N LEU A 89 9.52 12.64 -8.28
CA LEU A 89 8.72 11.44 -8.45
C LEU A 89 8.13 11.05 -7.08
N SER A 90 6.85 11.32 -6.90
CA SER A 90 6.16 10.99 -5.64
C SER A 90 5.46 9.63 -5.73
N ASN A 91 5.72 8.76 -4.74
CA ASN A 91 5.05 7.46 -4.54
C ASN A 91 3.97 7.65 -3.46
N LYS A 92 2.73 7.93 -3.91
CA LYS A 92 1.66 8.50 -3.11
C LYS A 92 0.61 7.48 -2.65
N SER A 93 0.40 7.41 -1.34
CA SER A 93 -0.79 6.81 -0.71
C SER A 93 -1.48 7.77 0.29
N GLY A 94 -0.79 8.84 0.67
CA GLY A 94 -1.20 9.88 1.62
C GLY A 94 -1.01 11.28 1.06
N PHE A 95 -0.06 12.04 1.60
CA PHE A 95 0.10 13.48 1.39
C PHE A 95 1.38 13.91 0.66
N CYS A 96 2.27 12.97 0.32
CA CYS A 96 3.60 13.28 -0.20
C CYS A 96 3.60 14.06 -1.54
N HIS A 97 2.51 13.98 -2.31
CA HIS A 97 2.32 14.75 -3.54
C HIS A 97 2.16 16.26 -3.29
N GLY A 98 1.95 16.65 -2.03
CA GLY A 98 1.85 18.06 -1.63
C GLY A 98 3.19 18.77 -1.40
N VAL A 99 4.31 18.21 -1.85
CA VAL A 99 5.60 18.90 -1.88
C VAL A 99 5.52 20.19 -2.71
N ARG A 100 6.29 21.20 -2.33
CA ARG A 100 6.37 22.43 -3.10
C ARG A 100 7.21 22.19 -4.36
N LYS A 101 6.57 22.24 -5.52
CA LYS A 101 7.25 22.12 -6.82
C LYS A 101 7.90 23.46 -7.18
N PRO A 102 9.25 23.51 -7.34
CA PRO A 102 9.92 24.70 -7.86
C PRO A 102 9.60 24.94 -9.33
N SER A 103 9.79 26.19 -9.79
CA SER A 103 9.64 26.53 -11.20
C SER A 103 10.63 25.73 -12.05
N GLY A 104 10.17 25.23 -13.20
CA GLY A 104 10.99 24.44 -14.13
C GLY A 104 11.17 22.96 -13.75
N VAL A 105 10.81 22.55 -12.56
CA VAL A 105 10.89 21.15 -12.12
C VAL A 105 9.62 20.39 -12.55
N LYS A 106 9.76 19.19 -13.09
CA LYS A 106 8.63 18.32 -13.40
C LYS A 106 8.25 17.50 -12.18
N HIS A 107 6.93 17.26 -11.98
CA HIS A 107 6.40 16.42 -10.91
C HIS A 107 5.54 15.30 -11.51
N ILE A 108 6.00 14.08 -11.39
CA ILE A 108 5.25 12.86 -11.71
C ILE A 108 4.77 12.23 -10.40
N CYS A 109 3.50 11.93 -10.30
CA CYS A 109 2.92 11.24 -9.15
C CYS A 109 2.56 9.80 -9.51
N TYR A 110 3.33 8.85 -8.99
CA TYR A 110 2.95 7.45 -8.98
C TYR A 110 1.95 7.23 -7.83
N CYS A 111 0.68 7.21 -8.20
CA CYS A 111 -0.44 7.21 -7.26
C CYS A 111 -0.86 5.78 -6.92
N LEU A 112 -0.50 5.32 -5.73
CA LEU A 112 -0.95 4.04 -5.18
C LEU A 112 -2.45 4.10 -4.84
N THR A 113 -2.90 5.25 -4.37
CA THR A 113 -4.32 5.58 -4.17
C THR A 113 -4.48 7.07 -3.86
N PRO A 114 -5.54 7.74 -4.28
CA PRO A 114 -6.00 8.96 -3.61
C PRO A 114 -6.27 8.69 -2.14
N THR A 115 -5.90 9.63 -1.27
CA THR A 115 -5.88 9.44 0.19
C THR A 115 -7.21 8.89 0.73
N ARG A 116 -7.28 7.58 1.03
CA ARG A 116 -8.53 6.85 1.32
C ARG A 116 -9.35 7.47 2.44
N TYR A 117 -8.73 7.78 3.57
CA TYR A 117 -9.42 8.35 4.73
C TYR A 117 -9.92 9.79 4.48
N VAL A 118 -9.44 10.44 3.43
CA VAL A 118 -9.93 11.76 3.00
C VAL A 118 -11.14 11.62 2.07
N TRP A 119 -11.11 10.67 1.13
CA TRP A 119 -12.09 10.54 0.07
C TRP A 119 -13.16 9.46 0.32
N ASP A 120 -12.90 8.51 1.21
CA ASP A 120 -13.82 7.43 1.61
C ASP A 120 -13.78 7.25 3.14
N LEU A 121 -14.00 8.36 3.88
CA LEU A 121 -13.95 8.33 5.33
C LEU A 121 -14.96 7.36 5.92
N GLN A 122 -16.21 7.37 5.42
CA GLN A 122 -17.26 6.49 5.92
C GLN A 122 -16.89 5.02 5.72
N GLY A 123 -16.54 4.64 4.48
CA GLY A 123 -16.08 3.27 4.21
C GLY A 123 -14.81 2.89 4.96
N TYR A 124 -13.92 3.86 5.23
CA TYR A 124 -12.72 3.63 6.05
C TYR A 124 -13.10 3.36 7.51
N LEU A 125 -13.94 4.18 8.13
CA LEU A 125 -14.33 4.05 9.54
C LEU A 125 -15.21 2.82 9.79
N GLU A 126 -16.11 2.48 8.89
CA GLU A 126 -16.92 1.25 8.94
C GLU A 126 -16.02 -0.01 8.89
N ARG A 127 -15.06 -0.02 7.97
CA ARG A 127 -14.08 -1.12 7.84
C ARG A 127 -13.18 -1.25 9.07
N GLU A 128 -12.88 -0.12 9.71
CA GLU A 128 -12.07 -0.05 10.91
C GLU A 128 -12.90 -0.21 12.20
N ARG A 129 -14.25 -0.30 12.08
CA ARG A 129 -15.21 -0.45 13.20
C ARG A 129 -15.16 0.67 14.22
N PHE A 130 -15.04 1.91 13.77
CA PHE A 130 -15.17 3.08 14.61
C PHE A 130 -16.64 3.40 14.92
N HIS A 131 -16.85 4.23 15.95
CA HIS A 131 -18.20 4.67 16.35
C HIS A 131 -18.91 5.40 15.20
N PRO A 132 -20.20 5.10 14.90
CA PRO A 132 -20.91 5.63 13.73
C PRO A 132 -21.12 7.15 13.72
N ALA A 133 -21.02 7.84 14.88
CA ALA A 133 -21.12 9.31 14.94
C ALA A 133 -19.83 10.04 14.53
N LEU A 134 -18.69 9.33 14.52
CA LEU A 134 -17.38 9.95 14.23
C LEU A 134 -17.29 10.58 12.83
N PRO A 135 -17.83 10.00 11.75
CA PRO A 135 -17.82 10.61 10.42
C PRO A 135 -18.48 11.99 10.38
N ALA A 136 -19.60 12.16 11.08
CA ALA A 136 -20.33 13.44 11.12
C ALA A 136 -19.50 14.55 11.79
N LEU A 137 -18.87 14.24 12.91
CA LEU A 137 -18.00 15.17 13.64
C LEU A 137 -16.76 15.56 12.83
N MET A 138 -16.23 14.65 12.01
CA MET A 138 -15.03 14.88 11.21
C MET A 138 -15.30 15.59 9.86
N ARG A 139 -16.56 15.78 9.46
CA ARG A 139 -16.91 16.38 8.17
C ARG A 139 -16.20 17.70 7.82
N PRO A 140 -16.14 18.73 8.72
CA PRO A 140 -15.49 19.99 8.38
C PRO A 140 -14.00 19.81 8.10
N LEU A 141 -13.35 18.97 8.92
CA LEU A 141 -11.94 18.63 8.78
C LEU A 141 -11.67 17.89 7.47
N MET A 142 -12.50 16.92 7.13
CA MET A 142 -12.37 16.17 5.88
C MET A 142 -12.59 17.08 4.67
N GLY A 143 -13.55 18.01 4.73
CA GLY A 143 -13.77 18.99 3.68
C GLY A 143 -12.57 19.92 3.46
N TRP A 144 -11.85 20.27 4.53
CA TRP A 144 -10.60 21.01 4.42
C TRP A 144 -9.48 20.15 3.80
N LEU A 145 -9.31 18.91 4.25
CA LEU A 145 -8.32 17.97 3.72
C LEU A 145 -8.59 17.65 2.24
N GLN A 146 -9.86 17.48 1.82
CA GLN A 146 -10.23 17.25 0.42
C GLN A 146 -9.86 18.43 -0.47
N ARG A 147 -10.11 19.65 0.00
CA ARG A 147 -9.73 20.88 -0.73
C ARG A 147 -8.21 21.01 -0.85
N TRP A 148 -7.50 20.69 0.24
CA TRP A 148 -6.04 20.69 0.24
C TRP A 148 -5.47 19.63 -0.73
N ASP A 149 -5.96 18.37 -0.65
CA ASP A 149 -5.51 17.23 -1.45
C ASP A 149 -5.74 17.49 -2.95
N ARG A 150 -6.89 18.10 -3.30
CA ARG A 150 -7.19 18.50 -4.68
C ARG A 150 -6.27 19.62 -5.18
N ARG A 151 -6.04 20.66 -4.38
CA ARG A 151 -5.10 21.74 -4.72
C ARG A 151 -3.66 21.24 -4.89
N ALA A 152 -3.24 20.27 -4.07
CA ALA A 152 -1.93 19.65 -4.20
C ALA A 152 -1.83 18.87 -5.53
N ALA A 153 -2.92 18.22 -5.95
CA ALA A 153 -3.00 17.53 -7.23
C ALA A 153 -2.89 18.45 -8.45
N ASP A 154 -3.30 19.72 -8.35
CA ASP A 154 -3.15 20.71 -9.43
C ASP A 154 -1.68 21.00 -9.76
N GLY A 155 -0.77 20.85 -8.77
CA GLY A 155 0.66 21.06 -8.93
C GLY A 155 1.40 19.92 -9.64
N ILE A 156 0.75 18.80 -9.93
CA ILE A 156 1.34 17.62 -10.54
C ILE A 156 1.25 17.72 -12.07
N ASP A 157 2.35 17.47 -12.77
CA ASP A 157 2.35 17.48 -14.24
C ASP A 157 1.70 16.20 -14.79
N HIS A 158 2.07 15.01 -14.27
CA HIS A 158 1.56 13.73 -14.74
C HIS A 158 1.21 12.79 -13.59
N PHE A 159 0.06 12.14 -13.70
CA PHE A 159 -0.32 11.05 -12.82
C PHE A 159 -0.08 9.70 -13.48
N VAL A 160 0.48 8.78 -12.69
CA VAL A 160 0.57 7.35 -13.00
C VAL A 160 -0.30 6.61 -11.97
N ALA A 161 -1.29 5.88 -12.44
CA ALA A 161 -2.18 5.05 -11.62
C ALA A 161 -1.65 3.62 -11.56
N ILE A 162 -1.71 2.98 -10.40
CA ILE A 162 -1.30 1.57 -10.26
C ILE A 162 -2.31 0.57 -10.84
N SER A 163 -3.54 1.01 -11.10
CA SER A 163 -4.63 0.17 -11.61
C SER A 163 -5.74 0.99 -12.24
N SER A 164 -6.61 0.33 -13.00
CA SER A 164 -7.84 0.95 -13.53
C SER A 164 -8.75 1.49 -12.43
N ALA A 165 -8.79 0.84 -11.27
CA ALA A 165 -9.56 1.30 -10.12
C ALA A 165 -9.01 2.62 -9.56
N VAL A 166 -7.68 2.76 -9.48
CA VAL A 166 -7.02 4.01 -9.04
C VAL A 166 -7.15 5.09 -10.11
N GLN A 167 -7.01 4.76 -11.39
CA GLN A 167 -7.23 5.68 -12.50
C GLN A 167 -8.60 6.35 -12.43
N ARG A 168 -9.67 5.55 -12.26
CA ARG A 168 -11.04 6.09 -12.09
C ARG A 168 -11.17 7.01 -10.87
N ARG A 169 -10.44 6.74 -9.77
CA ARG A 169 -10.45 7.61 -8.59
C ARG A 169 -9.68 8.91 -8.82
N ILE A 170 -8.55 8.89 -9.52
CA ILE A 170 -7.81 10.11 -9.91
C ILE A 170 -8.72 11.01 -10.74
N ALA A 171 -9.38 10.47 -11.77
CA ALA A 171 -10.33 11.21 -12.57
C ALA A 171 -11.50 11.77 -11.72
N ARG A 172 -12.09 10.95 -10.86
CA ARG A 172 -13.25 11.34 -10.02
C ARG A 172 -12.89 12.41 -8.98
N PHE A 173 -11.76 12.27 -8.28
CA PHE A 173 -11.46 13.11 -7.11
C PHE A 173 -10.60 14.32 -7.46
N TYR A 174 -9.72 14.19 -8.45
CA TYR A 174 -8.81 15.26 -8.87
C TYR A 174 -9.20 15.90 -10.21
N GLY A 175 -10.09 15.27 -11.00
CA GLY A 175 -10.41 15.73 -12.35
C GLY A 175 -9.22 15.66 -13.30
N ARG A 176 -8.30 14.69 -13.08
CA ARG A 176 -7.04 14.57 -13.82
C ARG A 176 -6.98 13.24 -14.56
N ASP A 177 -6.40 13.28 -15.75
CA ASP A 177 -6.03 12.07 -16.49
C ASP A 177 -4.82 11.39 -15.88
N SER A 178 -4.68 10.09 -16.14
CA SER A 178 -3.51 9.31 -15.72
C SER A 178 -3.26 8.14 -16.67
N VAL A 179 -2.00 7.71 -16.77
CA VAL A 179 -1.61 6.47 -17.42
C VAL A 179 -1.55 5.35 -16.38
N ILE A 180 -1.81 4.11 -16.80
CA ILE A 180 -1.68 2.95 -15.91
C ILE A 180 -0.29 2.36 -16.09
N ILE A 181 0.44 2.23 -14.96
CA ILE A 181 1.65 1.42 -14.86
C ILE A 181 1.50 0.60 -13.58
N HIS A 182 1.34 -0.71 -13.74
CA HIS A 182 1.16 -1.61 -12.60
C HIS A 182 2.41 -1.69 -11.72
N PRO A 183 2.24 -1.93 -10.40
CA PRO A 183 3.36 -2.18 -9.50
C PRO A 183 4.22 -3.35 -9.97
N PRO A 184 5.55 -3.24 -9.90
CA PRO A 184 6.43 -4.30 -10.30
C PRO A 184 6.40 -5.47 -9.31
N VAL A 185 6.61 -6.67 -9.82
CA VAL A 185 6.87 -7.88 -9.03
C VAL A 185 8.25 -8.42 -9.40
N ASP A 186 9.01 -8.82 -8.41
CA ASP A 186 10.33 -9.40 -8.58
C ASP A 186 10.21 -10.87 -9.04
N THR A 187 10.21 -11.09 -10.36
CA THR A 187 10.09 -12.41 -10.96
C THR A 187 11.36 -13.25 -10.82
N ASP A 188 12.48 -12.65 -10.44
CA ASP A 188 13.69 -13.39 -10.09
C ASP A 188 13.59 -14.03 -8.71
N ARG A 189 12.84 -13.42 -7.84
CA ARG A 189 12.57 -13.90 -6.49
C ARG A 189 11.33 -14.81 -6.44
N PHE A 190 10.25 -14.44 -7.10
CA PHE A 190 9.00 -15.20 -7.15
C PHE A 190 8.97 -16.06 -8.43
N ARG A 191 9.33 -17.34 -8.30
CA ARG A 191 9.44 -18.29 -9.42
C ARG A 191 8.57 -19.52 -9.18
N PRO A 192 8.11 -20.17 -10.26
CA PRO A 192 7.41 -21.44 -10.15
C PRO A 192 8.29 -22.51 -9.45
N SER A 193 7.64 -23.41 -8.72
CA SER A 193 8.26 -24.58 -8.11
C SER A 193 7.53 -25.84 -8.53
N GLU A 194 8.27 -26.91 -8.77
CA GLU A 194 7.71 -28.24 -9.03
C GLU A 194 7.12 -28.87 -7.76
N GLN A 195 7.65 -28.47 -6.60
CA GLN A 195 7.12 -28.94 -5.31
C GLN A 195 5.75 -28.30 -5.07
N LYS A 196 4.74 -29.16 -4.89
CA LYS A 196 3.37 -28.74 -4.62
C LYS A 196 2.99 -29.15 -3.19
N GLY A 197 2.59 -28.16 -2.40
CA GLY A 197 1.89 -28.40 -1.15
C GLY A 197 0.38 -28.52 -1.37
N ASP A 198 -0.32 -29.01 -0.38
CA ASP A 198 -1.78 -29.22 -0.43
C ASP A 198 -2.55 -28.17 0.39
N TYR A 199 -2.10 -26.93 0.38
CA TYR A 199 -2.73 -25.85 1.14
C TYR A 199 -3.12 -24.66 0.27
N PHE A 200 -4.21 -24.03 0.62
CA PHE A 200 -4.55 -22.69 0.16
C PHE A 200 -3.77 -21.65 0.95
N LEU A 201 -3.49 -20.50 0.35
CA LEU A 201 -2.67 -19.48 0.99
C LEU A 201 -3.35 -18.11 0.97
N VAL A 202 -3.29 -17.44 2.11
CA VAL A 202 -3.54 -15.99 2.25
C VAL A 202 -2.28 -15.34 2.81
N VAL A 203 -1.79 -14.29 2.16
CA VAL A 203 -0.71 -13.44 2.68
C VAL A 203 -1.25 -12.02 2.80
N SER A 204 -1.44 -11.53 4.03
CA SER A 204 -2.03 -10.21 4.24
C SER A 204 -1.82 -9.68 5.65
N ARG A 205 -1.93 -8.35 5.83
CA ARG A 205 -2.19 -7.80 7.16
C ARG A 205 -3.59 -8.24 7.62
N LEU A 206 -3.70 -8.75 8.83
CA LEU A 206 -4.98 -9.22 9.38
C LEU A 206 -5.78 -8.05 9.94
N ILE A 207 -6.50 -7.37 9.06
CA ILE A 207 -7.36 -6.22 9.36
C ILE A 207 -8.73 -6.41 8.68
N PRO A 208 -9.84 -5.94 9.28
CA PRO A 208 -11.19 -6.31 8.88
C PRO A 208 -11.52 -6.09 7.41
N TYR A 209 -11.05 -5.00 6.80
CA TYR A 209 -11.39 -4.69 5.40
C TYR A 209 -10.75 -5.64 4.37
N LYS A 210 -9.73 -6.41 4.77
CA LYS A 210 -9.11 -7.43 3.92
C LYS A 210 -9.97 -8.68 3.75
N ARG A 211 -11.04 -8.83 4.56
CA ARG A 211 -12.03 -9.89 4.46
C ARG A 211 -11.44 -11.30 4.50
N ILE A 212 -10.37 -11.50 5.28
CA ILE A 212 -9.75 -12.82 5.46
C ILE A 212 -10.75 -13.82 6.06
N ASP A 213 -11.75 -13.32 6.79
CA ASP A 213 -12.88 -14.08 7.31
C ASP A 213 -13.56 -14.96 6.24
N LEU A 214 -13.67 -14.48 5.00
CA LEU A 214 -14.28 -15.26 3.91
C LEU A 214 -13.44 -16.50 3.55
N ALA A 215 -12.12 -16.36 3.49
CA ALA A 215 -11.21 -17.47 3.20
C ALA A 215 -11.22 -18.48 4.37
N VAL A 216 -11.13 -18.00 5.62
CA VAL A 216 -11.16 -18.84 6.82
C VAL A 216 -12.47 -19.64 6.89
N GLN A 217 -13.62 -18.99 6.74
CA GLN A 217 -14.92 -19.67 6.79
C GLN A 217 -15.09 -20.67 5.64
N ALA A 218 -14.70 -20.31 4.43
CA ALA A 218 -14.80 -21.22 3.27
C ALA A 218 -13.96 -22.48 3.48
N CYS A 219 -12.68 -22.34 3.84
CA CYS A 219 -11.79 -23.48 4.07
C CYS A 219 -12.23 -24.30 5.30
N THR A 220 -12.73 -23.70 6.36
CA THR A 220 -13.31 -24.40 7.52
C THR A 220 -14.51 -25.24 7.12
N ARG A 221 -15.46 -24.65 6.37
CA ARG A 221 -16.67 -25.39 5.91
C ARG A 221 -16.36 -26.55 4.98
N LEU A 222 -15.35 -26.40 4.13
CA LEU A 222 -14.96 -27.40 3.14
C LEU A 222 -13.88 -28.36 3.67
N ASN A 223 -13.46 -28.20 4.92
CA ASN A 223 -12.36 -28.95 5.55
C ASN A 223 -11.07 -28.96 4.68
N LEU A 224 -10.70 -27.79 4.16
CA LEU A 224 -9.54 -27.62 3.29
C LEU A 224 -8.37 -26.97 4.06
N PRO A 225 -7.11 -27.42 3.80
CA PRO A 225 -5.94 -26.83 4.42
C PRO A 225 -5.77 -25.37 3.98
N LEU A 226 -5.69 -24.44 4.94
CA LEU A 226 -5.42 -23.02 4.70
C LEU A 226 -4.27 -22.54 5.59
N ILE A 227 -3.28 -21.91 4.98
CA ILE A 227 -2.25 -21.16 5.68
C ILE A 227 -2.60 -19.66 5.58
N VAL A 228 -2.70 -19.00 6.72
CA VAL A 228 -2.87 -17.56 6.84
C VAL A 228 -1.57 -16.96 7.34
N ALA A 229 -0.83 -16.34 6.42
CA ALA A 229 0.44 -15.66 6.70
C ALA A 229 0.21 -14.16 6.88
N GLY A 230 0.67 -13.63 8.00
CA GLY A 230 0.56 -12.23 8.38
C GLY A 230 0.08 -12.07 9.81
N ASP A 231 -0.03 -10.79 10.21
CA ASP A 231 -0.48 -10.43 11.55
C ASP A 231 -1.33 -9.16 11.52
N GLY A 232 -2.08 -8.90 12.59
CA GLY A 232 -2.91 -7.71 12.73
C GLY A 232 -4.00 -7.86 13.78
N ARG A 233 -4.68 -6.77 14.05
CA ARG A 233 -5.69 -6.68 15.12
C ARG A 233 -6.93 -7.60 14.95
N ASP A 234 -7.16 -8.15 13.75
CA ASP A 234 -8.27 -9.05 13.46
C ASP A 234 -7.93 -10.53 13.73
N ARG A 235 -6.68 -10.83 14.11
CA ARG A 235 -6.15 -12.18 14.26
C ARG A 235 -6.99 -13.02 15.22
N ALA A 236 -7.22 -12.55 16.44
CA ALA A 236 -7.98 -13.30 17.44
C ALA A 236 -9.41 -13.63 16.98
N ARG A 237 -10.07 -12.70 16.26
CA ARG A 237 -11.40 -12.95 15.69
C ARG A 237 -11.36 -14.01 14.59
N LEU A 238 -10.33 -13.97 13.73
CA LEU A 238 -10.17 -14.94 12.66
C LEU A 238 -9.84 -16.33 13.18
N GLU A 239 -9.00 -16.43 14.21
CA GLU A 239 -8.69 -17.68 14.90
C GLU A 239 -9.94 -18.31 15.55
N ALA A 240 -10.84 -17.50 16.12
CA ALA A 240 -12.11 -17.95 16.66
C ALA A 240 -13.11 -18.50 15.61
N LEU A 241 -12.91 -18.18 14.32
CA LEU A 241 -13.71 -18.67 13.19
C LEU A 241 -13.09 -19.90 12.51
N ALA A 242 -11.85 -20.23 12.87
CA ALA A 242 -11.05 -21.23 12.16
C ALA A 242 -11.37 -22.65 12.61
N GLY A 243 -11.51 -23.55 11.64
CA GLY A 243 -11.53 -25.00 11.89
C GLY A 243 -10.09 -25.58 11.97
N PRO A 244 -9.98 -26.88 12.27
CA PRO A 244 -8.69 -27.54 12.55
C PRO A 244 -7.70 -27.51 11.38
N MET A 245 -8.16 -27.32 10.14
CA MET A 245 -7.34 -27.28 8.95
C MET A 245 -6.80 -25.89 8.61
N VAL A 246 -7.14 -24.85 9.40
CA VAL A 246 -6.69 -23.46 9.20
C VAL A 246 -5.54 -23.15 10.15
N GLN A 247 -4.40 -22.75 9.60
CA GLN A 247 -3.18 -22.43 10.36
C GLN A 247 -2.81 -20.95 10.20
N PHE A 248 -2.59 -20.27 11.35
CA PHE A 248 -2.08 -18.90 11.39
C PHE A 248 -0.59 -18.93 11.72
N VAL A 249 0.25 -18.69 10.72
CA VAL A 249 1.71 -18.79 10.84
C VAL A 249 2.37 -17.47 11.28
N GLY A 250 1.56 -16.40 11.44
CA GLY A 250 2.11 -15.09 11.78
C GLY A 250 2.86 -14.46 10.60
N ARG A 251 3.77 -13.54 10.92
CA ARG A 251 4.57 -12.85 9.90
C ARG A 251 5.64 -13.79 9.37
N VAL A 252 5.59 -14.06 8.08
CA VAL A 252 6.60 -14.87 7.38
C VAL A 252 7.78 -13.97 7.00
N PRO A 253 9.03 -14.40 7.25
CA PRO A 253 10.21 -13.69 6.77
C PRO A 253 10.18 -13.48 5.25
N GLU A 254 10.73 -12.36 4.80
CA GLU A 254 10.74 -12.06 3.36
C GLU A 254 11.47 -13.12 2.51
N ALA A 255 12.48 -13.77 3.07
CA ALA A 255 13.22 -14.83 2.39
C ALA A 255 12.39 -16.09 2.16
N ASP A 256 11.44 -16.41 3.05
CA ASP A 256 10.66 -17.64 3.02
C ASP A 256 9.35 -17.48 2.23
N LEU A 257 8.95 -16.22 1.97
CA LEU A 257 7.68 -15.91 1.30
C LEU A 257 7.58 -16.49 -0.12
N PRO A 258 8.64 -16.45 -0.96
CA PRO A 258 8.60 -17.04 -2.29
C PRO A 258 8.33 -18.54 -2.28
N ASP A 259 8.98 -19.31 -1.40
CA ASP A 259 8.77 -20.75 -1.28
C ASP A 259 7.35 -21.07 -0.80
N LEU A 260 6.86 -20.34 0.21
CA LEU A 260 5.48 -20.48 0.68
C LEU A 260 4.46 -20.20 -0.42
N MET A 261 4.69 -19.18 -1.26
CA MET A 261 3.81 -18.87 -2.40
C MET A 261 3.94 -19.92 -3.50
N ALA A 262 5.16 -20.33 -3.85
CA ALA A 262 5.42 -21.25 -4.94
C ALA A 262 4.88 -22.68 -4.68
N ARG A 263 4.64 -23.05 -3.43
CA ARG A 263 4.16 -24.37 -3.03
C ARG A 263 2.66 -24.43 -2.76
N CYS A 264 1.96 -23.31 -2.62
CA CYS A 264 0.52 -23.37 -2.34
C CYS A 264 -0.27 -23.97 -3.50
N ARG A 265 -1.42 -24.58 -3.19
CA ARG A 265 -2.37 -25.09 -4.19
C ARG A 265 -3.01 -23.94 -4.98
N ALA A 266 -3.43 -22.91 -4.28
CA ALA A 266 -3.94 -21.65 -4.83
C ALA A 266 -3.83 -20.53 -3.80
N PHE A 267 -3.74 -19.30 -4.29
CA PHE A 267 -3.75 -18.09 -3.46
C PHE A 267 -5.16 -17.51 -3.38
N ILE A 268 -5.62 -17.16 -2.17
CA ILE A 268 -6.95 -16.57 -1.96
C ILE A 268 -6.80 -15.10 -1.60
N PHE A 269 -7.46 -14.23 -2.38
CA PHE A 269 -7.44 -12.77 -2.21
C PHE A 269 -8.87 -12.23 -2.06
N PRO A 270 -9.47 -12.30 -0.85
CA PRO A 270 -10.90 -12.07 -0.65
C PRO A 270 -11.27 -10.60 -0.49
N GLY A 271 -10.30 -9.71 -0.30
CA GLY A 271 -10.52 -8.28 -0.06
C GLY A 271 -10.57 -7.46 -1.34
N ARG A 272 -11.28 -6.32 -1.27
CA ARG A 272 -11.22 -5.29 -2.32
C ARG A 272 -10.00 -4.40 -2.11
N GLU A 273 -9.06 -4.42 -3.04
CA GLU A 273 -7.81 -3.67 -2.98
C GLU A 273 -7.65 -2.73 -4.19
N ASP A 274 -6.71 -1.79 -4.06
CA ASP A 274 -6.38 -0.87 -5.15
C ASP A 274 -5.58 -1.55 -6.27
N PHE A 275 -4.74 -2.52 -5.92
CA PHE A 275 -4.05 -3.43 -6.84
C PHE A 275 -3.93 -4.83 -6.23
N GLY A 276 -3.11 -4.99 -5.19
CA GLY A 276 -2.78 -6.28 -4.60
C GLY A 276 -1.52 -6.87 -5.25
N ILE A 277 -0.35 -6.62 -4.65
CA ILE A 277 0.92 -7.17 -5.15
C ILE A 277 1.00 -8.67 -4.84
N ALA A 278 0.56 -9.11 -3.66
CA ALA A 278 0.66 -10.50 -3.23
C ALA A 278 0.00 -11.52 -4.19
N PRO A 279 -1.21 -11.31 -4.73
CA PRO A 279 -1.74 -12.22 -5.74
C PRO A 279 -0.90 -12.26 -7.03
N VAL A 280 -0.30 -11.14 -7.45
CA VAL A 280 0.58 -11.13 -8.64
C VAL A 280 1.89 -11.86 -8.34
N GLN A 281 2.42 -11.76 -7.11
CA GLN A 281 3.56 -12.59 -6.66
C GLN A 281 3.23 -14.10 -6.69
N ALA A 282 2.02 -14.47 -6.27
CA ALA A 282 1.57 -15.87 -6.37
C ALA A 282 1.43 -16.32 -7.82
N MET A 283 0.93 -15.47 -8.72
CA MET A 283 0.87 -15.77 -10.17
C MET A 283 2.27 -15.90 -10.77
N ALA A 284 3.21 -15.04 -10.41
CA ALA A 284 4.62 -15.15 -10.80
C ALA A 284 5.26 -16.44 -10.28
N SER A 285 4.81 -16.94 -9.13
CA SER A 285 5.20 -18.22 -8.55
C SER A 285 4.49 -19.42 -9.21
N GLY A 286 3.74 -19.22 -10.32
CA GLY A 286 3.03 -20.26 -11.06
C GLY A 286 1.78 -20.80 -10.35
N ARG A 287 1.16 -20.02 -9.46
CA ARG A 287 -0.02 -20.46 -8.70
C ARG A 287 -1.30 -19.72 -9.10
N PRO A 288 -2.41 -20.45 -9.23
CA PRO A 288 -3.70 -19.83 -9.52
C PRO A 288 -4.15 -18.92 -8.37
N VAL A 289 -4.89 -17.88 -8.70
CA VAL A 289 -5.41 -16.90 -7.75
C VAL A 289 -6.93 -16.89 -7.79
N THR A 290 -7.56 -17.00 -6.64
CA THR A 290 -8.98 -16.72 -6.45
C THR A 290 -9.11 -15.36 -5.78
N ALA A 291 -9.70 -14.40 -6.49
CA ALA A 291 -9.83 -13.03 -5.99
C ALA A 291 -11.30 -12.57 -5.94
N PHE A 292 -11.59 -11.63 -5.04
CA PHE A 292 -12.86 -10.92 -5.09
C PHE A 292 -12.90 -10.04 -6.34
N ALA A 293 -13.96 -10.20 -7.17
CA ALA A 293 -14.10 -9.54 -8.46
C ALA A 293 -14.38 -8.02 -8.31
N ALA A 294 -13.45 -7.30 -7.70
CA ALA A 294 -13.54 -5.83 -7.54
C ALA A 294 -12.17 -5.20 -7.31
N GLY A 295 -12.08 -3.90 -7.60
CA GLY A 295 -10.84 -3.13 -7.40
C GLY A 295 -9.81 -3.42 -8.47
N GLY A 296 -8.53 -3.41 -8.08
CA GLY A 296 -7.41 -3.64 -8.99
C GLY A 296 -7.22 -5.10 -9.40
N ALA A 297 -7.85 -6.07 -8.70
CA ALA A 297 -7.80 -7.47 -9.09
C ALA A 297 -8.38 -7.70 -10.50
N LEU A 298 -9.32 -6.88 -10.93
CA LEU A 298 -9.92 -6.93 -12.28
C LEU A 298 -8.92 -6.62 -13.42
N ASP A 299 -7.78 -6.05 -13.10
CA ASP A 299 -6.78 -5.69 -14.11
C ASP A 299 -5.90 -6.91 -14.49
N TYR A 300 -5.84 -7.96 -13.66
CA TYR A 300 -4.95 -9.11 -13.87
C TYR A 300 -5.58 -10.49 -13.60
N VAL A 301 -6.74 -10.57 -12.93
CA VAL A 301 -7.50 -11.82 -12.78
C VAL A 301 -8.65 -11.82 -13.77
N GLN A 302 -8.63 -12.79 -14.68
CA GLN A 302 -9.72 -13.08 -15.63
C GLN A 302 -10.51 -14.28 -15.13
N ALA A 303 -11.84 -14.27 -15.32
CA ALA A 303 -12.72 -15.38 -14.98
C ALA A 303 -12.67 -16.48 -16.04
#